data_9c758b4727440a49c9f5ada0e5319014
#
_entry.id   9c758b4727440a49c9f5ada0e5319014
#
_cell.length_a   1.000
_cell.length_b   1.000
_cell.length_c   1.000
_cell.angle_alpha   90.00
_cell.angle_beta   90.00
_cell.angle_gamma   90.00
#
_symmetry.space_group_name_H-M   'P 1'
#
loop_
_entity.id
_entity.type
_entity.pdbx_description
1 polymer ?
#
loop_
_entity_poly.entity_id
_entity_poly.type
_entity_poly.pdbx_seq_one_letter_code
_entity_poly.pdbx_strand_id
1 'polypeptide(L)'
;MITIDALRVRDGEQTPLDGVTMLLTANAVHGIEGEGRSELLRAVYGLAVPESGSVTSGGHPLRRRDMAYLEAEPHFWPGLTARDCIDLVRRCNPASDPAPLLRRLPVPP
;
A
#
# COMPACT_ATOMS: atom_id res chain seq x y z
N MET A 1 5.92 -11.78 -7.24
CA MET A 1 6.26 -10.83 -8.31
C MET A 1 5.05 -10.00 -8.66
N ILE A 2 5.22 -8.69 -8.70
CA ILE A 2 4.13 -7.76 -9.04
C ILE A 2 4.41 -7.20 -10.43
N THR A 3 3.44 -7.33 -11.32
CA THR A 3 3.50 -6.80 -12.68
C THR A 3 2.58 -5.60 -12.80
N ILE A 4 3.16 -4.45 -13.17
CA ILE A 4 2.43 -3.23 -13.48
C ILE A 4 2.51 -3.07 -15.00
N ASP A 5 1.36 -3.08 -15.66
CA ASP A 5 1.30 -3.09 -17.11
C ASP A 5 0.49 -1.92 -17.64
N ALA A 6 1.16 -1.01 -18.33
CA ALA A 6 0.57 0.15 -19.00
C ALA A 6 -0.40 0.93 -18.10
N LEU A 7 -0.03 1.11 -16.83
CA LEU A 7 -0.88 1.72 -15.82
C LEU A 7 -1.08 3.20 -16.10
N ARG A 8 -2.33 3.63 -16.17
CA ARG A 8 -2.70 5.02 -16.34
C ARG A 8 -3.64 5.43 -15.21
N VAL A 9 -3.22 6.44 -14.47
CA VAL A 9 -4.02 7.02 -13.38
C VAL A 9 -4.22 8.49 -13.67
N ARG A 10 -5.46 8.93 -13.55
CA ARG A 10 -5.87 10.29 -13.78
C ARG A 10 -6.30 10.95 -12.48
N ASP A 11 -5.88 12.17 -12.26
CA ASP A 11 -6.27 12.99 -11.11
C ASP A 11 -6.75 14.35 -11.65
N GLY A 12 -8.06 14.48 -11.83
CA GLY A 12 -8.64 15.67 -12.45
C GLY A 12 -8.16 15.82 -13.90
N GLU A 13 -7.51 16.94 -14.18
CA GLU A 13 -6.94 17.21 -15.50
C GLU A 13 -5.53 16.69 -15.67
N GLN A 14 -4.94 16.22 -14.57
CA GLN A 14 -3.58 15.69 -14.58
C GLN A 14 -3.59 14.18 -14.75
N THR A 15 -2.53 13.69 -15.39
CA THR A 15 -2.30 12.24 -15.53
C THR A 15 -0.93 11.91 -14.93
N PRO A 16 -0.85 11.78 -13.60
CA PRO A 16 0.43 11.53 -12.94
C PRO A 16 1.09 10.22 -13.36
N LEU A 17 0.30 9.23 -13.76
CA LEU A 17 0.79 7.99 -14.34
C LEU A 17 0.19 7.83 -15.73
N ASP A 18 1.04 7.68 -16.73
CA ASP A 18 0.60 7.55 -18.12
C ASP A 18 1.38 6.42 -18.82
N GLY A 19 0.82 5.23 -18.75
CA GLY A 19 1.40 4.06 -19.40
C GLY A 19 2.62 3.49 -18.67
N VAL A 20 2.62 3.50 -17.34
CA VAL A 20 3.74 2.98 -16.57
C VAL A 20 3.75 1.45 -16.62
N THR A 21 4.88 0.89 -17.01
CA THR A 21 5.11 -0.56 -17.01
C THR A 21 6.36 -0.87 -16.21
N MET A 22 6.23 -1.73 -15.21
CA MET A 22 7.38 -2.18 -14.42
C MET A 22 7.10 -3.55 -13.79
N LEU A 23 8.19 -4.20 -13.40
CA LEU A 23 8.15 -5.50 -12.77
C LEU A 23 8.83 -5.39 -11.41
N LEU A 24 8.12 -5.77 -10.36
CA LEU A 24 8.66 -5.81 -9.01
C LEU A 24 8.89 -7.26 -8.62
N THR A 25 10.16 -7.62 -8.46
CA THR A 25 10.53 -9.00 -8.15
C THR A 25 10.26 -9.35 -6.70
N ALA A 26 10.02 -10.63 -6.43
CA ALA A 26 9.77 -11.12 -5.09
C ALA A 26 11.04 -11.06 -4.22
N ASN A 27 10.84 -11.03 -2.90
CA ASN A 27 11.92 -11.07 -1.89
C ASN A 27 12.96 -9.97 -2.04
N ALA A 28 12.51 -8.77 -2.45
CA ALA A 28 13.38 -7.62 -2.63
C ALA A 28 12.69 -6.36 -2.13
N VAL A 29 13.50 -5.37 -1.75
CA VAL A 29 13.00 -4.02 -1.44
C VAL A 29 13.23 -3.15 -2.66
N HIS A 30 12.18 -2.50 -3.13
CA HIS A 30 12.23 -1.63 -4.31
C HIS A 30 12.04 -0.17 -3.90
N GLY A 31 12.95 0.70 -4.32
CA GLY A 31 12.80 2.13 -4.18
C GLY A 31 12.16 2.72 -5.44
N ILE A 32 11.14 3.56 -5.25
CA ILE A 32 10.44 4.23 -6.34
C ILE A 32 10.60 5.73 -6.15
N GLU A 33 11.14 6.40 -7.16
CA GLU A 33 11.38 7.83 -7.16
C GLU A 33 10.65 8.48 -8.34
N GLY A 34 10.43 9.79 -8.22
CA GLY A 34 9.86 10.58 -9.28
C GLY A 34 8.43 11.03 -9.00
N GLU A 35 7.90 11.82 -9.94
CA GLU A 35 6.52 12.26 -9.87
C GLU A 35 5.58 11.09 -10.11
N GLY A 36 4.46 11.06 -9.41
CA GLY A 36 3.48 9.99 -9.54
C GLY A 36 3.74 8.79 -8.64
N ARG A 37 4.80 8.80 -7.82
CA ARG A 37 5.11 7.66 -6.92
C ARG A 37 4.01 7.38 -5.91
N SER A 38 3.38 8.41 -5.37
CA SER A 38 2.28 8.24 -4.41
C SER A 38 1.05 7.65 -5.09
N GLU A 39 0.72 8.12 -6.28
CA GLU A 39 -0.37 7.60 -7.08
C GLU A 39 -0.14 6.16 -7.49
N LEU A 40 1.11 5.81 -7.80
CA LEU A 40 1.48 4.43 -8.11
C LEU A 40 1.22 3.50 -6.93
N LEU A 41 1.68 3.87 -5.75
CA LEU A 41 1.48 3.06 -4.55
C LEU A 41 0.00 2.94 -4.18
N ARG A 42 -0.77 4.02 -4.32
CA ARG A 42 -2.21 3.98 -4.09
C ARG A 42 -2.92 3.06 -5.09
N ALA A 43 -2.50 3.09 -6.35
CA ALA A 43 -3.07 2.21 -7.37
C ALA A 43 -2.73 0.75 -7.11
N VAL A 44 -1.51 0.45 -6.68
CA VAL A 44 -1.11 -0.92 -6.32
C VAL A 44 -1.94 -1.42 -5.15
N TYR A 45 -2.15 -0.60 -4.13
CA TYR A 45 -2.97 -0.98 -2.97
C TYR A 45 -4.47 -1.00 -3.27
N GLY A 46 -4.91 -0.32 -4.33
CA GLY A 46 -6.32 -0.28 -4.71
C GLY A 46 -7.09 0.92 -4.15
N LEU A 47 -6.39 1.96 -3.67
CA LEU A 47 -7.01 3.20 -3.23
C LEU A 47 -7.30 4.15 -4.40
N ALA A 48 -6.60 4.00 -5.50
CA ALA A 48 -6.86 4.72 -6.74
C ALA A 48 -7.26 3.73 -7.82
N VAL A 49 -8.32 4.05 -8.55
CA VAL A 49 -8.80 3.22 -9.66
C VAL A 49 -8.08 3.67 -10.93
N PRO A 50 -7.31 2.78 -11.58
CA PRO A 50 -6.66 3.13 -12.83
C PRO A 50 -7.68 3.41 -13.94
N GLU A 51 -7.38 4.38 -14.79
CA GLU A 51 -8.16 4.62 -16.02
C GLU A 51 -7.95 3.48 -17.03
N SER A 52 -6.73 2.96 -17.07
CA SER A 52 -6.37 1.81 -17.90
C SER A 52 -5.14 1.12 -17.33
N GLY A 53 -4.82 -0.06 -17.86
CA GLY A 53 -3.72 -0.85 -17.40
C GLY A 53 -4.09 -1.76 -16.23
N SER A 54 -3.11 -2.47 -15.72
CA SER A 54 -3.35 -3.46 -14.67
C SER A 54 -2.19 -3.58 -13.69
N VAL A 55 -2.52 -4.04 -12.49
CA VAL A 55 -1.55 -4.43 -11.47
C VAL A 55 -1.91 -5.85 -11.03
N THR A 56 -1.00 -6.79 -11.22
CA THR A 56 -1.25 -8.20 -10.94
C THR A 56 -0.07 -8.84 -10.23
N SER A 57 -0.33 -9.97 -9.58
CA SER A 57 0.71 -10.84 -9.02
C SER A 57 0.46 -12.27 -9.49
N GLY A 58 1.44 -12.82 -10.22
CA GLY A 58 1.28 -14.16 -10.78
C GLY A 58 0.08 -14.31 -11.72
N GLY A 59 -0.29 -13.25 -12.42
CA GLY A 59 -1.45 -13.25 -13.32
C GLY A 59 -2.79 -13.02 -12.62
N HIS A 60 -2.80 -12.84 -11.30
CA HIS A 60 -4.02 -12.62 -10.51
C HIS A 60 -4.04 -11.20 -9.93
N PRO A 61 -5.22 -10.60 -9.76
CA PRO A 61 -5.32 -9.31 -9.06
C PRO A 61 -4.75 -9.37 -7.65
N LEU A 62 -4.14 -8.27 -7.23
CA LEU A 62 -3.67 -8.14 -5.84
C LEU A 62 -4.87 -7.99 -4.89
N ARG A 63 -4.76 -8.60 -3.71
CA ARG A 63 -5.77 -8.49 -2.65
C ARG A 63 -5.23 -7.65 -1.51
N ARG A 64 -6.05 -6.72 -1.01
CA ARG A 64 -5.66 -5.84 0.09
C ARG A 64 -5.24 -6.61 1.35
N ARG A 65 -5.87 -7.74 1.61
CA ARG A 65 -5.53 -8.57 2.77
C ARG A 65 -4.10 -9.13 2.75
N ASP A 66 -3.49 -9.18 1.56
CA ASP A 66 -2.12 -9.66 1.38
C ASP A 66 -1.10 -8.50 1.35
N MET A 67 -1.55 -7.28 1.57
CA MET A 67 -0.74 -6.07 1.48
C MET A 67 -0.90 -5.19 2.72
N ALA A 68 0.10 -4.35 2.96
CA ALA A 68 0.00 -3.25 3.90
C ALA A 68 0.39 -1.96 3.20
N TYR A 69 -0.23 -0.86 3.58
CA TYR A 69 0.01 0.45 2.99
C TYR A 69 0.23 1.48 4.09
N LEU A 70 1.29 2.27 3.94
CA LEU A 70 1.59 3.37 4.83
C LEU A 70 1.68 4.66 4.01
N GLU A 71 0.83 5.63 4.34
CA GLU A 71 0.87 6.95 3.73
C GLU A 71 2.17 7.68 4.11
N ALA A 72 2.60 8.62 3.25
CA ALA A 72 3.75 9.48 3.53
C ALA A 72 3.52 10.32 4.81
N GLU A 73 2.28 10.74 5.03
CA GLU A 73 1.86 11.45 6.23
C GLU A 73 0.74 10.66 6.91
N PRO A 74 1.09 9.64 7.71
CA PRO A 74 0.08 8.80 8.33
C PRO A 74 -0.75 9.58 9.34
N HIS A 75 -2.05 9.36 9.32
CA HIS A 75 -3.00 9.95 10.24
C HIS A 75 -3.50 8.91 11.24
N PHE A 76 -3.54 9.29 12.49
CA PHE A 76 -4.08 8.45 13.55
C PHE A 76 -5.40 9.04 14.06
N TRP A 77 -6.30 8.17 14.52
CA TRP A 77 -7.59 8.63 15.02
C TRP A 77 -7.42 9.42 16.31
N PRO A 78 -8.02 10.62 16.41
CA PRO A 78 -7.96 11.41 17.65
C PRO A 78 -8.57 10.63 18.82
N GLY A 79 -7.96 10.78 19.98
CA GLY A 79 -8.47 10.15 21.21
C GLY A 79 -8.14 8.68 21.40
N LEU A 80 -7.47 8.05 20.41
CA LEU A 80 -7.00 6.68 20.56
C LEU A 80 -5.50 6.66 20.92
N THR A 81 -5.13 5.75 21.80
CA THR A 81 -3.72 5.48 22.09
C THR A 81 -3.09 4.68 20.94
N ALA A 82 -1.76 4.61 20.92
CA ALA A 82 -1.07 3.77 19.94
C ALA A 82 -1.51 2.30 20.07
N ARG A 83 -1.71 1.83 21.29
CA ARG A 83 -2.18 0.47 21.55
C ARG A 83 -3.60 0.24 21.03
N ASP A 84 -4.48 1.22 21.20
CA ASP A 84 -5.85 1.16 20.68
C ASP A 84 -5.84 1.06 19.15
N CYS A 85 -4.99 1.83 18.48
CA CYS A 85 -4.85 1.78 17.01
C CYS A 85 -4.37 0.41 16.54
N ILE A 86 -3.40 -0.19 17.24
CA ILE A 86 -2.89 -1.52 16.92
C ILE A 86 -3.99 -2.57 17.09
N ASP A 87 -4.76 -2.49 18.19
CA ASP A 87 -5.86 -3.41 18.44
C ASP A 87 -6.96 -3.31 17.39
N LEU A 88 -7.26 -2.09 16.93
CA LEU A 88 -8.25 -1.87 15.88
C LEU A 88 -7.82 -2.49 14.55
N VAL A 89 -6.56 -2.28 14.15
CA VAL A 89 -6.02 -2.88 12.93
C VAL A 89 -6.00 -4.40 13.03
N ARG A 90 -5.67 -4.94 14.20
CA ARG A 90 -5.68 -6.36 14.45
C ARG A 90 -7.06 -6.98 14.29
N ARG A 91 -8.11 -6.28 14.73
CA ARG A 91 -9.51 -6.73 14.53
C ARG A 91 -9.89 -6.75 13.05
N CYS A 92 -9.40 -5.80 12.27
CA CYS A 92 -9.65 -5.76 10.84
C CYS A 92 -8.84 -6.82 10.08
N ASN A 93 -7.73 -7.28 10.65
CA ASN A 93 -6.87 -8.29 10.04
C ASN A 93 -6.43 -9.33 11.08
N PRO A 94 -7.32 -10.31 11.40
CA PRO A 94 -7.04 -11.30 12.44
C PRO A 94 -5.81 -12.18 12.17
N ALA A 95 -5.37 -12.29 10.92
CA ALA A 95 -4.17 -13.05 10.56
C ALA A 95 -2.87 -12.33 10.95
N SER A 96 -2.94 -11.04 11.25
CA SER A 96 -1.80 -10.25 11.68
C SER A 96 -1.52 -10.46 13.16
N ASP A 97 -0.27 -10.78 13.50
CA ASP A 97 0.16 -10.87 14.89
C ASP A 97 1.21 -9.79 15.18
N PRO A 98 0.85 -8.72 15.89
CA PRO A 98 1.79 -7.65 16.22
C PRO A 98 2.74 -7.99 17.38
N ALA A 99 2.55 -9.10 18.07
CA ALA A 99 3.31 -9.40 19.28
C ALA A 99 4.84 -9.39 19.09
N PRO A 100 5.40 -9.98 18.02
CA PRO A 100 6.84 -9.91 17.79
C PRO A 100 7.37 -8.49 17.62
N LEU A 101 6.61 -7.64 16.96
CA LEU A 101 6.98 -6.25 16.73
C LEU A 101 6.86 -5.42 18.02
N LEU A 102 5.81 -5.62 18.80
CA LEU A 102 5.59 -4.93 20.06
C LEU A 102 6.66 -5.22 21.09
N ARG A 103 7.27 -6.41 21.05
CA ARG A 103 8.41 -6.74 21.90
C ARG A 103 9.67 -6.00 21.54
N ARG A 104 9.81 -5.57 20.29
CA ARG A 104 10.96 -4.84 19.77
C ARG A 104 10.81 -3.32 19.88
N LEU A 105 9.58 -2.83 19.77
CA LEU A 105 9.26 -1.42 19.76
C LEU A 105 8.43 -1.08 21.00
N PRO A 106 8.95 -0.23 21.91
CA PRO A 106 8.14 0.21 23.05
C PRO A 106 6.97 1.05 22.55
N VAL A 107 5.75 0.59 22.84
CA VAL A 107 4.52 1.28 22.48
C VAL A 107 3.86 1.73 23.77
N PRO A 108 3.64 3.05 23.96
CA PRO A 108 2.94 3.55 25.16
C PRO A 108 1.50 3.03 25.19
N PRO A 109 0.96 2.87 26.39
CA PRO A 109 -0.43 2.45 26.55
C PRO A 109 -1.44 3.47 26.05
#